data_cb44743a6057c6ab735138ec54776aa2
#
_entry.id   cb44743a6057c6ab735138ec54776aa2
#
_cell.length_a   1.000
_cell.length_b   1.000
_cell.length_c   1.000
_cell.angle_alpha   90.00
_cell.angle_beta   90.00
_cell.angle_gamma   90.00
#
_symmetry.space_group_name_H-M   'P 1'
#
loop_
_entity.id
_entity.type
_entity.pdbx_description
1 polymer ?
#
loop_
_entity_poly.entity_id
_entity_poly.type
_entity_poly.pdbx_seq_one_letter_code
_entity_poly.pdbx_strand_id
1 'polypeptide(L)'
;MVGLALLVQGCAGLITGKDSAETPAPTIPAPRLAIPAGSVQVEKGRPGFVIAAPHGTSDIATDLMGRALAKLTGFGLVVATGYANLEGEGRRLNVNRPTESAPGAAARLEVETAAARDVYQAYRRHVTEAAQGTVRFYVEVHGNNRQESAGRVEIATVGISRDDAWRLKTLLEMIRDSRLPLEGDVPRLDVWVESQDPVIYTASAAKQSGILAQTPLALHIELPRVARTTHREIYTTVLADFLIQSTALLLPPPR
;
A
#
# COMPACT_ATOMS: atom_id res chain seq x y z
N MET A 1 -75.51 19.37 -15.33
CA MET A 1 -75.78 19.76 -13.94
C MET A 1 -74.54 20.48 -13.46
N VAL A 2 -74.53 21.80 -13.60
CA VAL A 2 -74.89 22.83 -12.64
C VAL A 2 -74.13 22.66 -11.31
N GLY A 3 -73.17 23.44 -11.10
CA GLY A 3 -73.04 24.64 -10.33
C GLY A 3 -71.82 24.43 -9.43
N LEU A 4 -71.06 25.31 -8.94
CA LEU A 4 -71.27 26.69 -8.55
C LEU A 4 -69.88 27.24 -8.18
N ALA A 5 -69.56 28.40 -8.67
CA ALA A 5 -68.37 29.17 -8.28
C ALA A 5 -68.62 29.83 -6.92
N LEU A 6 -67.55 29.91 -6.10
CA LEU A 6 -67.51 30.91 -5.03
C LEU A 6 -66.14 31.59 -5.05
N LEU A 7 -66.18 32.85 -5.45
CA LEU A 7 -65.16 33.86 -5.26
C LEU A 7 -65.18 34.33 -3.79
N VAL A 8 -64.02 34.32 -3.14
CA VAL A 8 -63.82 35.15 -1.94
C VAL A 8 -62.56 35.99 -2.17
N GLN A 9 -62.79 37.31 -2.29
CA GLN A 9 -61.77 38.34 -2.21
C GLN A 9 -61.42 38.56 -0.75
N GLY A 10 -60.16 38.64 -0.44
CA GLY A 10 -59.67 38.99 0.92
C GLY A 10 -58.31 39.70 0.82
N CYS A 11 -58.38 40.94 1.07
CA CYS A 11 -57.49 42.06 1.40
C CYS A 11 -55.96 41.80 1.46
N ALA A 12 -55.27 42.70 0.76
CA ALA A 12 -53.84 43.01 0.87
C ALA A 12 -53.45 43.48 2.29
N GLY A 13 -52.41 42.85 2.81
CA GLY A 13 -51.65 43.35 3.95
C GLY A 13 -50.18 43.37 3.57
N LEU A 14 -49.63 44.55 3.23
CA LEU A 14 -48.19 44.79 3.13
C LEU A 14 -47.58 44.63 4.51
N ILE A 15 -46.79 43.61 4.71
CA ILE A 15 -45.86 43.53 5.83
C ILE A 15 -44.45 43.67 5.23
N THR A 16 -43.84 44.84 5.45
CA THR A 16 -42.41 45.08 5.20
C THR A 16 -41.59 44.33 6.24
N GLY A 17 -41.21 43.12 5.94
CA GLY A 17 -40.22 42.37 6.72
C GLY A 17 -38.83 42.88 6.38
N LYS A 18 -38.13 43.48 7.33
CA LYS A 18 -36.71 43.73 7.29
C LYS A 18 -35.99 42.40 7.12
N ASP A 19 -35.31 42.20 5.99
CA ASP A 19 -34.34 41.16 5.82
C ASP A 19 -33.17 41.39 6.79
N SER A 20 -33.19 40.71 7.94
CA SER A 20 -32.03 40.57 8.79
C SER A 20 -31.15 39.50 8.12
N ALA A 21 -30.12 39.95 7.43
CA ALA A 21 -29.07 39.08 6.94
C ALA A 21 -28.45 38.37 8.15
N GLU A 22 -28.80 37.12 8.33
CA GLU A 22 -28.17 36.21 9.31
C GLU A 22 -26.71 36.03 8.88
N THR A 23 -25.78 36.63 9.62
CA THR A 23 -24.33 36.39 9.45
C THR A 23 -24.08 34.93 9.75
N PRO A 24 -23.53 34.12 8.82
CA PRO A 24 -23.25 32.74 9.09
C PRO A 24 -22.29 32.65 10.27
N ALA A 25 -22.64 31.83 11.25
CA ALA A 25 -21.81 31.57 12.42
C ALA A 25 -20.44 31.09 11.97
N PRO A 26 -19.33 31.52 12.61
CA PRO A 26 -18.00 31.07 12.25
C PRO A 26 -17.93 29.53 12.39
N THR A 27 -17.71 28.87 11.28
CA THR A 27 -17.47 27.41 11.26
C THR A 27 -16.12 27.17 11.95
N ILE A 28 -16.18 26.76 13.22
CA ILE A 28 -14.98 26.31 13.93
C ILE A 28 -14.49 25.08 13.17
N PRO A 29 -13.28 25.09 12.57
CA PRO A 29 -12.75 23.91 11.92
C PRO A 29 -12.67 22.80 12.97
N ALA A 30 -13.21 21.64 12.65
CA ALA A 30 -13.11 20.46 13.51
C ALA A 30 -11.63 20.27 13.93
N PRO A 31 -11.35 19.98 15.21
CA PRO A 31 -9.99 19.80 15.65
C PRO A 31 -9.31 18.75 14.74
N ARG A 32 -8.21 19.16 14.07
CA ARG A 32 -7.36 18.22 13.35
C ARG A 32 -6.87 17.23 14.38
N LEU A 33 -7.38 16.00 14.31
CA LEU A 33 -6.83 14.90 15.09
C LEU A 33 -5.32 14.87 14.80
N ALA A 34 -4.51 14.98 15.85
CA ALA A 34 -3.07 14.91 15.72
C ALA A 34 -2.71 13.62 14.96
N ILE A 35 -2.01 13.74 13.84
CA ILE A 35 -1.52 12.58 13.10
C ILE A 35 -0.52 11.91 14.04
N PRO A 36 -0.72 10.63 14.35
CA PRO A 36 0.17 9.93 15.27
C PRO A 36 1.61 9.96 14.75
N ALA A 37 2.58 9.84 15.66
CA ALA A 37 4.00 9.95 15.40
C ALA A 37 4.57 8.76 14.60
N GLY A 38 4.01 8.48 13.42
CA GLY A 38 4.65 7.62 12.43
C GLY A 38 5.81 8.33 11.76
N SER A 39 6.79 7.58 11.32
CA SER A 39 7.94 8.10 10.57
C SER A 39 8.08 7.39 9.24
N VAL A 40 8.60 8.13 8.25
CA VAL A 40 8.96 7.57 6.93
C VAL A 40 10.44 7.87 6.69
N GLN A 41 11.22 6.81 6.49
CA GLN A 41 12.58 6.92 6.02
C GLN A 41 12.59 6.85 4.50
N VAL A 42 13.38 7.72 3.87
CA VAL A 42 13.55 7.80 2.42
C VAL A 42 15.03 7.76 2.09
N GLU A 43 15.39 6.93 1.12
CA GLU A 43 16.74 6.92 0.54
C GLU A 43 16.61 6.92 -0.98
N LYS A 44 17.37 7.80 -1.63
CA LYS A 44 17.42 7.85 -3.09
C LYS A 44 18.31 6.73 -3.62
N GLY A 45 17.88 6.10 -4.69
CA GLY A 45 18.64 5.04 -5.34
C GLY A 45 18.63 5.19 -6.86
N ARG A 46 18.60 4.08 -7.59
CA ARG A 46 18.48 4.08 -9.05
C ARG A 46 17.19 4.79 -9.47
N PRO A 47 17.25 5.83 -10.35
CA PRO A 47 16.08 6.59 -10.76
C PRO A 47 14.95 5.73 -11.34
N GLY A 48 13.75 5.92 -10.80
CA GLY A 48 12.54 5.20 -11.21
C GLY A 48 12.30 3.86 -10.52
N PHE A 49 13.20 3.40 -9.64
CA PHE A 49 13.11 2.09 -8.99
C PHE A 49 13.00 2.28 -7.48
N VAL A 50 11.98 1.69 -6.86
CA VAL A 50 11.72 1.86 -5.42
C VAL A 50 11.38 0.53 -4.77
N ILE A 51 11.99 0.28 -3.61
CA ILE A 51 11.59 -0.74 -2.65
C ILE A 51 10.89 -0.04 -1.48
N ALA A 52 9.77 -0.56 -1.08
CA ALA A 52 8.95 -0.03 -0.01
C ALA A 52 8.63 -1.09 1.05
N ALA A 53 8.67 -0.69 2.32
CA ALA A 53 8.12 -1.43 3.44
C ALA A 53 7.07 -0.54 4.15
N PRO A 54 5.82 -0.52 3.65
CA PRO A 54 4.81 0.42 4.13
C PRO A 54 4.31 0.09 5.54
N HIS A 55 4.56 -1.11 6.03
CA HIS A 55 4.13 -1.58 7.34
C HIS A 55 5.30 -2.06 8.21
N GLY A 56 6.45 -1.39 8.11
CA GLY A 56 7.73 -1.83 8.67
C GLY A 56 7.71 -2.25 10.15
N THR A 57 6.81 -1.67 10.96
CA THR A 57 6.70 -2.04 12.38
C THR A 57 5.74 -3.21 12.61
N SER A 58 4.59 -3.22 11.91
CA SER A 58 3.55 -4.25 12.11
C SER A 58 3.85 -5.54 11.38
N ASP A 59 4.47 -5.44 10.22
CA ASP A 59 4.93 -6.58 9.45
C ASP A 59 6.39 -6.88 9.84
N ILE A 60 6.55 -7.57 10.97
CA ILE A 60 7.85 -7.78 11.64
C ILE A 60 8.98 -8.02 10.65
N ALA A 61 10.07 -7.22 10.78
CA ALA A 61 11.32 -7.27 10.03
C ALA A 61 11.23 -6.96 8.52
N THR A 62 10.09 -6.47 8.00
CA THR A 62 10.02 -5.99 6.61
C THR A 62 10.80 -4.70 6.40
N ASP A 63 10.91 -3.86 7.42
CA ASP A 63 11.77 -2.67 7.41
C ASP A 63 13.25 -3.04 7.24
N LEU A 64 13.73 -4.05 7.98
CA LEU A 64 15.10 -4.54 7.87
C LEU A 64 15.36 -5.17 6.50
N MET A 65 14.41 -5.96 6.01
CA MET A 65 14.51 -6.60 4.70
C MET A 65 14.47 -5.55 3.59
N GLY A 66 13.57 -4.57 3.65
CA GLY A 66 13.48 -3.47 2.68
C GLY A 66 14.79 -2.69 2.56
N ARG A 67 15.43 -2.34 3.69
CA ARG A 67 16.75 -1.67 3.71
C ARG A 67 17.84 -2.52 3.06
N ALA A 68 17.89 -3.80 3.41
CA ALA A 68 18.89 -4.71 2.86
C ALA A 68 18.68 -4.91 1.34
N LEU A 69 17.44 -5.07 0.89
CA LEU A 69 17.09 -5.15 -0.53
C LEU A 69 17.49 -3.88 -1.28
N ALA A 70 17.17 -2.69 -0.75
CA ALA A 70 17.55 -1.42 -1.39
C ALA A 70 19.07 -1.30 -1.55
N LYS A 71 19.83 -1.67 -0.51
CA LYS A 71 21.30 -1.70 -0.55
C LYS A 71 21.85 -2.67 -1.61
N LEU A 72 21.28 -3.86 -1.72
CA LEU A 72 21.77 -4.90 -2.66
C LEU A 72 21.38 -4.60 -4.11
N THR A 73 20.20 -4.02 -4.33
CA THR A 73 19.69 -3.72 -5.68
C THR A 73 20.10 -2.35 -6.20
N GLY A 74 20.47 -1.43 -5.30
CA GLY A 74 20.67 -0.02 -5.61
C GLY A 74 19.37 0.75 -5.87
N PHE A 75 18.20 0.19 -5.54
CA PHE A 75 16.91 0.89 -5.70
C PHE A 75 16.72 1.92 -4.59
N GLY A 76 15.86 2.92 -4.82
CA GLY A 76 15.42 3.83 -3.77
C GLY A 76 14.63 3.08 -2.70
N LEU A 77 14.60 3.63 -1.49
CA LEU A 77 13.97 3.03 -0.32
C LEU A 77 12.91 3.95 0.28
N VAL A 78 11.77 3.36 0.65
CA VAL A 78 10.76 4.02 1.50
C VAL A 78 10.31 3.05 2.58
N VAL A 79 10.57 3.37 3.84
CA VAL A 79 10.15 2.55 4.98
C VAL A 79 9.27 3.38 5.90
N ALA A 80 8.04 2.92 6.14
CA ALA A 80 7.12 3.56 7.07
C ALA A 80 7.01 2.74 8.37
N THR A 81 7.13 3.40 9.51
CA THR A 81 7.05 2.80 10.84
C THR A 81 6.13 3.61 11.76
N GLY A 82 5.53 2.98 12.76
CA GLY A 82 4.71 3.67 13.76
C GLY A 82 3.27 4.00 13.34
N TYR A 83 2.81 3.55 12.18
CA TYR A 83 1.44 3.79 11.68
C TYR A 83 0.43 2.69 12.05
N ALA A 84 0.89 1.63 12.71
CA ALA A 84 0.04 0.58 13.24
C ALA A 84 -0.08 0.71 14.75
N ASN A 85 -1.25 0.35 15.32
CA ASN A 85 -1.51 0.38 16.76
C ASN A 85 -1.23 1.74 17.41
N LEU A 86 -1.74 2.78 16.80
CA LEU A 86 -1.57 4.15 17.25
C LEU A 86 -2.20 4.34 18.62
N GLU A 87 -1.41 4.85 19.58
CA GLU A 87 -1.84 5.22 20.93
C GLU A 87 -2.45 4.08 21.77
N GLY A 88 -2.18 2.81 21.41
CA GLY A 88 -2.74 1.66 22.12
C GLY A 88 -4.22 1.37 21.83
N GLU A 89 -4.85 2.14 20.95
CA GLU A 89 -6.27 2.02 20.61
C GLU A 89 -6.57 1.00 19.50
N GLY A 90 -5.56 0.31 18.99
CA GLY A 90 -5.72 -0.63 17.87
C GLY A 90 -5.98 0.04 16.51
N ARG A 91 -5.90 1.38 16.44
CA ARG A 91 -6.04 2.14 15.20
C ARG A 91 -4.83 1.95 14.31
N ARG A 92 -5.06 1.71 13.03
CA ARG A 92 -4.01 1.56 12.01
C ARG A 92 -4.28 2.48 10.85
N LEU A 93 -3.32 3.36 10.54
CA LEU A 93 -3.30 4.11 9.29
C LEU A 93 -2.54 3.33 8.22
N ASN A 94 -3.15 3.18 7.05
CA ASN A 94 -2.45 2.60 5.90
C ASN A 94 -1.69 3.71 5.16
N VAL A 95 -0.37 3.57 5.06
CA VAL A 95 0.43 4.58 4.37
C VAL A 95 0.36 4.42 2.84
N ASN A 96 0.18 3.20 2.36
CA ASN A 96 0.17 2.87 0.93
C ASN A 96 -1.21 2.98 0.27
N ARG A 97 -2.26 3.36 1.04
CA ARG A 97 -3.63 3.66 0.57
C ARG A 97 -4.34 4.61 1.54
N PRO A 98 -5.34 5.40 1.09
CA PRO A 98 -5.94 6.47 1.89
C PRO A 98 -6.96 5.96 2.91
N THR A 99 -6.68 4.86 3.61
CA THR A 99 -7.61 4.22 4.54
C THR A 99 -7.00 3.98 5.91
N GLU A 100 -7.85 3.89 6.92
CA GLU A 100 -7.49 3.46 8.26
C GLU A 100 -8.49 2.44 8.78
N SER A 101 -8.04 1.61 9.74
CA SER A 101 -8.95 0.76 10.50
C SER A 101 -9.68 1.61 11.52
N ALA A 102 -11.01 1.53 11.55
CA ALA A 102 -11.82 2.23 12.53
C ALA A 102 -11.49 1.72 13.95
N PRO A 103 -11.46 2.58 14.97
CA PRO A 103 -11.31 2.17 16.36
C PRO A 103 -12.38 1.14 16.74
N GLY A 104 -11.95 0.01 17.30
CA GLY A 104 -12.87 -1.05 17.73
C GLY A 104 -13.52 -1.88 16.62
N ALA A 105 -13.26 -1.57 15.34
CA ALA A 105 -13.73 -2.39 14.23
C ALA A 105 -12.81 -3.60 14.03
N ALA A 106 -13.41 -4.72 13.59
CA ALA A 106 -12.61 -5.84 13.12
C ALA A 106 -11.61 -5.35 12.06
N ALA A 107 -10.38 -5.82 12.09
CA ALA A 107 -9.25 -5.40 11.25
C ALA A 107 -9.51 -5.43 9.72
N ARG A 108 -10.72 -5.79 9.30
CA ARG A 108 -11.17 -5.87 7.91
C ARG A 108 -12.02 -4.69 7.45
N LEU A 109 -12.45 -3.80 8.36
CA LEU A 109 -13.26 -2.64 8.01
C LEU A 109 -12.35 -1.42 7.96
N GLU A 110 -11.85 -1.13 6.78
CA GLU A 110 -11.09 0.08 6.53
C GLU A 110 -12.02 1.18 6.03
N VAL A 111 -11.77 2.39 6.51
CA VAL A 111 -12.51 3.58 6.09
C VAL A 111 -11.55 4.64 5.58
N GLU A 112 -11.99 5.41 4.61
CA GLU A 112 -11.24 6.56 4.14
C GLU A 112 -11.52 7.75 5.07
N THR A 113 -10.46 8.39 5.58
CA THR A 113 -10.55 9.57 6.44
C THR A 113 -9.61 10.67 5.93
N ALA A 114 -9.81 11.90 6.40
CA ALA A 114 -8.91 13.00 6.07
C ALA A 114 -7.48 12.71 6.54
N ALA A 115 -7.31 12.17 7.76
CA ALA A 115 -6.00 11.80 8.30
C ALA A 115 -5.31 10.72 7.47
N ALA A 116 -6.04 9.68 7.06
CA ALA A 116 -5.50 8.62 6.20
C ALA A 116 -5.12 9.15 4.82
N ARG A 117 -5.90 10.06 4.24
CA ARG A 117 -5.55 10.73 2.98
C ARG A 117 -4.27 11.56 3.09
N ASP A 118 -4.13 12.36 4.16
CA ASP A 118 -2.94 13.19 4.37
C ASP A 118 -1.68 12.33 4.51
N VAL A 119 -1.74 11.24 5.28
CA VAL A 119 -0.65 10.27 5.44
C VAL A 119 -0.29 9.61 4.11
N TYR A 120 -1.29 9.14 3.37
CA TYR A 120 -1.09 8.54 2.06
C TYR A 120 -0.46 9.52 1.05
N GLN A 121 -0.92 10.77 1.01
CA GLN A 121 -0.33 11.79 0.13
C GLN A 121 1.12 12.11 0.50
N ALA A 122 1.44 12.14 1.80
CA ALA A 122 2.82 12.28 2.26
C ALA A 122 3.68 11.09 1.80
N TYR A 123 3.18 9.88 1.98
CA TYR A 123 3.87 8.66 1.55
C TYR A 123 4.13 8.64 0.03
N ARG A 124 3.16 9.04 -0.79
CA ARG A 124 3.34 9.17 -2.24
C ARG A 124 4.48 10.12 -2.61
N ARG A 125 4.58 11.28 -1.94
CA ARG A 125 5.69 12.21 -2.17
C ARG A 125 7.04 11.57 -1.85
N HIS A 126 7.12 10.80 -0.76
CA HIS A 126 8.32 10.05 -0.40
C HIS A 126 8.68 8.98 -1.43
N VAL A 127 7.71 8.28 -1.99
CA VAL A 127 7.95 7.31 -3.09
C VAL A 127 8.50 8.02 -4.33
N THR A 128 7.93 9.18 -4.71
CA THR A 128 8.42 9.98 -5.82
C THR A 128 9.84 10.53 -5.55
N GLU A 129 10.12 10.92 -4.31
CA GLU A 129 11.46 11.38 -3.88
C GLU A 129 12.49 10.24 -3.98
N ALA A 130 12.18 9.05 -3.47
CA ALA A 130 13.04 7.87 -3.55
C ALA A 130 13.32 7.47 -5.01
N ALA A 131 12.29 7.56 -5.87
CA ALA A 131 12.40 7.33 -7.30
C ALA A 131 13.15 8.43 -8.06
N GLN A 132 13.43 9.57 -7.44
CA GLN A 132 13.99 10.76 -8.09
C GLN A 132 13.15 11.22 -9.30
N GLY A 133 11.83 11.09 -9.21
CA GLY A 133 10.88 11.45 -10.25
C GLY A 133 9.84 10.36 -10.52
N THR A 134 9.61 10.05 -11.79
CA THR A 134 8.60 9.06 -12.19
C THR A 134 8.98 7.65 -11.76
N VAL A 135 8.05 6.98 -11.06
CA VAL A 135 8.21 5.57 -10.69
C VAL A 135 8.03 4.70 -11.93
N ARG A 136 9.03 3.88 -12.23
CA ARG A 136 9.02 2.92 -13.35
C ARG A 136 8.78 1.49 -12.88
N PHE A 137 9.30 1.16 -11.70
CA PHE A 137 9.16 -0.14 -11.05
C PHE A 137 9.09 0.04 -9.55
N TYR A 138 8.03 -0.47 -8.94
CA TYR A 138 7.76 -0.33 -7.52
C TYR A 138 7.58 -1.70 -6.87
N VAL A 139 8.22 -1.92 -5.74
CA VAL A 139 8.15 -3.19 -5.00
C VAL A 139 7.74 -2.91 -3.57
N GLU A 140 6.63 -3.49 -3.13
CA GLU A 140 6.25 -3.52 -1.71
C GLU A 140 6.64 -4.84 -1.07
N VAL A 141 7.28 -4.77 0.09
CA VAL A 141 7.60 -5.93 0.93
C VAL A 141 6.68 -5.94 2.13
N HIS A 142 5.90 -7.00 2.24
CA HIS A 142 4.92 -7.24 3.28
C HIS A 142 5.21 -8.52 4.05
N GLY A 143 4.53 -8.66 5.17
CA GLY A 143 4.59 -9.84 6.00
C GLY A 143 3.22 -10.41 6.29
N ASN A 144 3.06 -11.68 6.03
CA ASN A 144 1.87 -12.42 6.41
C ASN A 144 2.11 -13.32 7.62
N ASN A 145 1.01 -13.65 8.32
CA ASN A 145 0.99 -14.57 9.45
C ASN A 145 -0.12 -15.64 9.29
N ARG A 146 -0.70 -15.78 8.09
CA ARG A 146 -1.72 -16.80 7.85
C ARG A 146 -1.06 -18.16 7.70
N GLN A 147 -1.64 -19.17 8.33
CA GLN A 147 -1.12 -20.54 8.28
C GLN A 147 -1.14 -21.07 6.84
N GLU A 148 -2.15 -20.74 6.06
CA GLU A 148 -2.33 -21.18 4.69
C GLU A 148 -1.22 -20.67 3.74
N SER A 149 -0.55 -19.56 4.09
CA SER A 149 0.54 -18.97 3.32
C SER A 149 1.92 -19.12 3.97
N ALA A 150 2.01 -19.85 5.10
CA ALA A 150 3.27 -20.00 5.86
C ALA A 150 4.39 -20.69 5.07
N GLY A 151 4.04 -21.53 4.10
CA GLY A 151 5.00 -22.29 3.28
C GLY A 151 5.35 -21.63 1.95
N ARG A 152 4.97 -20.35 1.71
CA ARG A 152 5.14 -19.77 0.37
C ARG A 152 5.40 -18.27 0.38
N VAL A 153 6.02 -17.80 -0.69
CA VAL A 153 6.10 -16.38 -1.09
C VAL A 153 4.94 -16.13 -2.04
N GLU A 154 4.10 -15.13 -1.75
CA GLU A 154 3.04 -14.70 -2.65
C GLU A 154 3.39 -13.35 -3.28
N ILE A 155 3.18 -13.22 -4.60
CA ILE A 155 3.46 -12.01 -5.35
C ILE A 155 2.20 -11.59 -6.11
N ALA A 156 1.58 -10.48 -5.68
CA ALA A 156 0.59 -9.81 -6.49
C ALA A 156 1.27 -8.82 -7.44
N THR A 157 0.68 -8.60 -8.62
CA THR A 157 1.33 -7.88 -9.72
C THR A 157 0.48 -6.74 -10.26
N VAL A 158 1.14 -5.69 -10.76
CA VAL A 158 0.52 -4.59 -11.51
C VAL A 158 1.28 -4.40 -12.81
N GLY A 159 0.56 -4.27 -13.92
CA GLY A 159 1.13 -4.01 -15.24
C GLY A 159 1.95 -5.17 -15.83
N ILE A 160 1.81 -6.38 -15.28
CA ILE A 160 2.55 -7.58 -15.68
C ILE A 160 1.62 -8.52 -16.43
N SER A 161 2.03 -8.94 -17.62
CA SER A 161 1.29 -9.90 -18.42
C SER A 161 1.30 -11.30 -17.78
N ARG A 162 0.37 -12.16 -18.20
CA ARG A 162 0.35 -13.55 -17.73
C ARG A 162 1.65 -14.30 -18.07
N ASP A 163 2.20 -14.05 -19.24
CA ASP A 163 3.45 -14.69 -19.67
C ASP A 163 4.64 -14.19 -18.86
N ASP A 164 4.68 -12.89 -18.56
CA ASP A 164 5.72 -12.33 -17.71
C ASP A 164 5.57 -12.79 -16.25
N ALA A 165 4.35 -12.95 -15.75
CA ALA A 165 4.10 -13.53 -14.44
C ALA A 165 4.64 -14.97 -14.35
N TRP A 166 4.46 -15.78 -15.39
CA TRP A 166 5.06 -17.11 -15.48
C TRP A 166 6.60 -17.06 -15.47
N ARG A 167 7.19 -16.13 -16.24
CA ARG A 167 8.64 -15.92 -16.27
C ARG A 167 9.18 -15.49 -14.91
N LEU A 168 8.48 -14.57 -14.22
CA LEU A 168 8.85 -14.13 -12.87
C LEU A 168 8.81 -15.28 -11.87
N LYS A 169 7.75 -16.11 -11.91
CA LYS A 169 7.63 -17.29 -11.07
C LYS A 169 8.82 -18.23 -11.28
N THR A 170 9.06 -18.62 -12.53
CA THR A 170 10.18 -19.52 -12.90
C THR A 170 11.53 -18.93 -12.48
N LEU A 171 11.74 -17.62 -12.70
CA LEU A 171 12.96 -16.93 -12.31
C LEU A 171 13.20 -17.00 -10.80
N LEU A 172 12.18 -16.69 -9.99
CA LEU A 172 12.31 -16.73 -8.53
C LEU A 172 12.53 -18.16 -8.02
N GLU A 173 11.86 -19.15 -8.59
CA GLU A 173 12.07 -20.57 -8.28
C GLU A 173 13.51 -21.00 -8.59
N MET A 174 14.04 -20.67 -9.75
CA MET A 174 15.42 -20.98 -10.14
C MET A 174 16.45 -20.31 -9.22
N ILE A 175 16.26 -19.02 -8.91
CA ILE A 175 17.14 -18.28 -7.99
C ILE A 175 17.08 -18.89 -6.58
N ARG A 176 15.89 -19.13 -6.06
CA ARG A 176 15.68 -19.81 -4.77
C ARG A 176 16.44 -21.13 -4.75
N ASP A 177 16.26 -21.96 -5.76
CA ASP A 177 16.83 -23.29 -5.82
C ASP A 177 18.34 -23.30 -5.98
N SER A 178 18.90 -22.27 -6.61
CA SER A 178 20.35 -22.08 -6.73
C SER A 178 21.00 -21.50 -5.47
N ARG A 179 20.25 -20.75 -4.67
CA ARG A 179 20.78 -20.07 -3.47
C ARG A 179 20.55 -20.84 -2.18
N LEU A 180 19.48 -21.61 -2.10
CA LEU A 180 19.22 -22.39 -0.89
C LEU A 180 20.08 -23.65 -0.86
N PRO A 181 20.64 -24.02 0.31
CA PRO A 181 21.37 -25.26 0.46
C PRO A 181 20.45 -26.46 0.21
N LEU A 182 21.02 -27.53 -0.34
CA LEU A 182 20.28 -28.78 -0.56
C LEU A 182 19.92 -29.46 0.76
N GLU A 183 20.77 -29.31 1.77
CA GLU A 183 20.59 -29.83 3.11
C GLU A 183 20.57 -28.67 4.11
N GLY A 184 19.78 -28.79 5.16
CA GLY A 184 19.67 -27.80 6.21
C GLY A 184 18.22 -27.48 6.59
N ASP A 185 18.07 -26.50 7.46
CA ASP A 185 16.79 -26.09 8.06
C ASP A 185 16.09 -24.92 7.33
N VAL A 186 16.71 -24.41 6.24
CA VAL A 186 16.12 -23.32 5.45
C VAL A 186 14.92 -23.84 4.66
N PRO A 187 13.68 -23.41 4.97
CA PRO A 187 12.52 -23.91 4.27
C PRO A 187 12.54 -23.46 2.81
N ARG A 188 12.31 -24.36 1.89
CA ARG A 188 12.15 -24.08 0.47
C ARG A 188 10.71 -23.65 0.20
N LEU A 189 10.45 -22.35 0.35
CA LEU A 189 9.12 -21.79 0.17
C LEU A 189 8.64 -21.93 -1.28
N ASP A 190 7.39 -22.29 -1.47
CA ASP A 190 6.74 -22.24 -2.78
C ASP A 190 6.65 -20.81 -3.29
N VAL A 191 6.66 -20.62 -4.60
CA VAL A 191 6.50 -19.32 -5.25
C VAL A 191 5.14 -19.27 -5.92
N TRP A 192 4.30 -18.36 -5.44
CA TRP A 192 2.98 -18.10 -6.01
C TRP A 192 2.93 -16.69 -6.58
N VAL A 193 2.56 -16.59 -7.86
CA VAL A 193 2.47 -15.31 -8.58
C VAL A 193 1.07 -15.16 -9.15
N GLU A 194 0.44 -14.00 -8.90
CA GLU A 194 -0.87 -13.66 -9.42
C GLU A 194 -0.95 -13.87 -10.94
N SER A 195 -2.08 -14.28 -11.45
CA SER A 195 -2.34 -14.76 -12.81
C SER A 195 -1.82 -16.16 -13.13
N GLN A 196 -0.95 -16.74 -12.30
CA GLN A 196 -0.52 -18.13 -12.39
C GLN A 196 -1.15 -18.97 -11.27
N ASP A 197 -1.18 -18.41 -10.06
CA ASP A 197 -1.58 -19.11 -8.85
C ASP A 197 -2.70 -18.35 -8.10
N PRO A 198 -3.51 -19.02 -7.28
CA PRO A 198 -4.57 -18.39 -6.50
C PRO A 198 -3.99 -17.72 -5.24
N VAL A 199 -3.27 -16.61 -5.41
CA VAL A 199 -2.71 -15.84 -4.29
C VAL A 199 -3.81 -15.34 -3.34
N ILE A 200 -3.55 -15.38 -2.04
CA ILE A 200 -4.48 -14.89 -1.01
C ILE A 200 -4.38 -13.36 -0.90
N TYR A 201 -3.16 -12.85 -1.01
CA TYR A 201 -2.86 -11.42 -0.83
C TYR A 201 -2.78 -10.70 -2.17
N THR A 202 -3.94 -10.43 -2.77
CA THR A 202 -4.06 -9.80 -4.09
C THR A 202 -3.79 -8.30 -4.09
N ALA A 203 -3.59 -7.67 -2.93
CA ALA A 203 -3.41 -6.23 -2.76
C ALA A 203 -4.56 -5.38 -3.36
N SER A 204 -5.77 -5.91 -3.43
CA SER A 204 -6.91 -5.31 -4.16
C SER A 204 -7.18 -3.85 -3.77
N ALA A 205 -7.19 -3.51 -2.47
CA ALA A 205 -7.43 -2.15 -2.02
C ALA A 205 -6.32 -1.18 -2.47
N ALA A 206 -5.05 -1.58 -2.38
CA ALA A 206 -3.92 -0.77 -2.85
C ALA A 206 -3.90 -0.62 -4.37
N LYS A 207 -4.37 -1.62 -5.11
CA LYS A 207 -4.55 -1.56 -6.58
C LYS A 207 -5.72 -0.68 -7.00
N GLN A 208 -6.74 -0.52 -6.15
CA GLN A 208 -7.92 0.32 -6.47
C GLN A 208 -7.72 1.78 -6.11
N SER A 209 -7.20 2.07 -4.93
CA SER A 209 -7.13 3.44 -4.40
C SER A 209 -5.77 3.82 -3.80
N GLY A 210 -4.81 2.90 -3.78
CA GLY A 210 -3.50 3.10 -3.18
C GLY A 210 -2.38 3.40 -4.17
N ILE A 211 -1.15 3.24 -3.70
CA ILE A 211 0.06 3.52 -4.46
C ILE A 211 0.20 2.60 -5.70
N LEU A 212 -0.28 1.36 -5.59
CA LEU A 212 -0.24 0.40 -6.70
C LEU A 212 -1.12 0.82 -7.88
N ALA A 213 -2.23 1.55 -7.62
CA ALA A 213 -3.07 2.10 -8.68
C ALA A 213 -2.36 3.15 -9.56
N GLN A 214 -1.25 3.71 -9.07
CA GLN A 214 -0.56 4.84 -9.69
C GLN A 214 0.82 4.47 -10.25
N THR A 215 1.19 3.21 -10.16
CA THR A 215 2.46 2.69 -10.66
C THR A 215 2.23 1.85 -11.91
N PRO A 216 3.02 2.07 -13.00
CA PRO A 216 2.83 1.32 -14.24
C PRO A 216 3.23 -0.15 -14.11
N LEU A 217 4.17 -0.45 -13.21
CA LEU A 217 4.73 -1.78 -13.00
C LEU A 217 5.07 -1.97 -11.53
N ALA A 218 4.44 -2.95 -10.86
CA ALA A 218 4.71 -3.21 -9.46
C ALA A 218 4.61 -4.68 -9.07
N LEU A 219 5.36 -5.02 -8.00
CA LEU A 219 5.27 -6.27 -7.27
C LEU A 219 4.87 -5.98 -5.82
N HIS A 220 3.87 -6.68 -5.32
CA HIS A 220 3.49 -6.70 -3.92
C HIS A 220 3.84 -8.09 -3.37
N ILE A 221 4.91 -8.15 -2.59
CA ILE A 221 5.52 -9.40 -2.13
C ILE A 221 5.13 -9.65 -0.68
N GLU A 222 4.43 -10.74 -0.45
CA GLU A 222 4.05 -11.22 0.88
C GLU A 222 4.94 -12.39 1.30
N LEU A 223 5.55 -12.25 2.45
CA LEU A 223 6.52 -13.20 2.97
C LEU A 223 6.03 -13.81 4.29
N PRO A 224 6.18 -15.12 4.50
CA PRO A 224 5.93 -15.73 5.80
C PRO A 224 6.97 -15.27 6.83
N ARG A 225 6.61 -15.35 8.10
CA ARG A 225 7.47 -14.87 9.20
C ARG A 225 8.87 -15.48 9.17
N VAL A 226 8.98 -16.76 8.90
CA VAL A 226 10.26 -17.49 8.87
C VAL A 226 11.27 -16.89 7.89
N ALA A 227 10.81 -16.46 6.70
CA ALA A 227 11.65 -15.82 5.69
C ALA A 227 12.09 -14.39 6.07
N ARG A 228 11.33 -13.72 6.92
CA ARG A 228 11.61 -12.34 7.36
C ARG A 228 12.41 -12.26 8.66
N THR A 229 12.49 -13.36 9.41
CA THR A 229 13.15 -13.42 10.72
C THR A 229 14.32 -14.40 10.71
N THR A 230 14.05 -15.68 10.92
CA THR A 230 15.09 -16.73 11.09
C THR A 230 15.98 -16.86 9.85
N HIS A 231 15.42 -16.83 8.66
CA HIS A 231 16.14 -16.99 7.40
C HIS A 231 16.18 -15.71 6.56
N ARG A 232 16.09 -14.53 7.24
CA ARG A 232 16.02 -13.24 6.56
C ARG A 232 17.18 -13.00 5.59
N GLU A 233 18.40 -13.29 5.99
CA GLU A 233 19.58 -12.96 5.18
C GLU A 233 19.57 -13.70 3.85
N ILE A 234 19.30 -14.99 3.85
CA ILE A 234 19.28 -15.78 2.63
C ILE A 234 18.09 -15.41 1.74
N TYR A 235 16.88 -15.20 2.31
CA TYR A 235 15.74 -14.77 1.52
C TYR A 235 15.87 -13.33 1.01
N THR A 236 16.57 -12.45 1.72
CA THR A 236 16.94 -11.13 1.20
C THR A 236 17.84 -11.25 -0.02
N THR A 237 18.83 -12.14 0.01
CA THR A 237 19.73 -12.37 -1.14
C THR A 237 18.96 -12.94 -2.33
N VAL A 238 18.12 -13.95 -2.11
CA VAL A 238 17.24 -14.52 -3.15
C VAL A 238 16.37 -13.45 -3.80
N LEU A 239 15.71 -12.62 -2.99
CA LEU A 239 14.86 -11.56 -3.50
C LEU A 239 15.63 -10.42 -4.18
N ALA A 240 16.82 -10.07 -3.72
CA ALA A 240 17.65 -9.06 -4.37
C ALA A 240 18.05 -9.49 -5.78
N ASP A 241 18.53 -10.72 -5.95
CA ASP A 241 18.86 -11.29 -7.26
C ASP A 241 17.62 -11.35 -8.16
N PHE A 242 16.49 -11.77 -7.60
CA PHE A 242 15.22 -11.81 -8.32
C PHE A 242 14.81 -10.41 -8.81
N LEU A 243 14.85 -9.40 -7.95
CA LEU A 243 14.44 -8.03 -8.30
C LEU A 243 15.37 -7.42 -9.37
N ILE A 244 16.68 -7.62 -9.26
CA ILE A 244 17.63 -7.16 -10.28
C ILE A 244 17.31 -7.78 -11.64
N GLN A 245 17.15 -9.11 -11.70
CA GLN A 245 16.87 -9.81 -12.95
C GLN A 245 15.47 -9.54 -13.49
N SER A 246 14.48 -9.34 -12.62
CA SER A 246 13.11 -8.93 -13.01
C SER A 246 13.11 -7.60 -13.78
N THR A 247 13.99 -6.65 -13.42
CA THR A 247 14.07 -5.39 -14.17
C THR A 247 14.56 -5.57 -15.61
N ALA A 248 15.48 -6.51 -15.83
CA ALA A 248 15.97 -6.81 -17.17
C ALA A 248 14.91 -7.58 -18.01
N LEU A 249 14.08 -8.37 -17.34
CA LEU A 249 13.01 -9.13 -17.97
C LEU A 249 11.81 -8.26 -18.35
N LEU A 250 11.44 -7.32 -17.47
CA LEU A 250 10.20 -6.56 -17.61
C LEU A 250 10.36 -5.20 -18.29
N LEU A 251 11.55 -4.63 -18.26
CA LEU A 251 11.80 -3.29 -18.78
C LEU A 251 12.71 -3.37 -20.00
N PRO A 252 12.37 -2.66 -21.10
CA PRO A 252 13.27 -2.60 -22.25
C PRO A 252 14.60 -1.98 -21.83
N PRO A 253 15.71 -2.36 -22.50
CA PRO A 253 16.99 -1.74 -22.26
C PRO A 253 16.88 -0.21 -22.48
N PRO A 254 17.61 0.60 -21.71
CA PRO A 254 17.64 2.05 -21.93
C PRO A 254 18.09 2.32 -23.38
N ARG A 255 17.32 3.16 -24.06
CA ARG A 255 17.67 3.63 -25.41
C ARG A 255 18.78 4.64 -25.32
#